data_b4e07b2a69b7937333962fbdf21ac6a2
#
_entry.id   b4e07b2a69b7937333962fbdf21ac6a2
#
_cell.length_a   1.000
_cell.length_b   1.000
_cell.length_c   1.000
_cell.angle_alpha   90.00
_cell.angle_beta   90.00
_cell.angle_gamma   90.00
#
_symmetry.space_group_name_H-M   'P 1'
#
loop_
_entity.id
_entity.type
_entity.pdbx_description
1 polymer ?
#
loop_
_entity_poly.entity_id
_entity_poly.type
_entity_poly.pdbx_seq_one_letter_code
_entity_poly.pdbx_strand_id
1 'polypeptide(L)'
;MGALHPQVVHFTIVLAIVGVALRLVSLLGKPAFASPAATTLLLLAAVSSVVSVRSGTAAHGPVERAPGARPAVMEHEEWGERTQTALLIVGAIEILGLVMRRSPKVRLVHSLAAVAGLAAVVCVYEAGEHGGELVYGYAGGVGIRSGNTKDVERLLLAGYYHQALAERSAGRADQAAALFSAAAARFPTDPEVRMLEAESMLRDRDNPQGALDALAKIDLPPGNRFMAFQRATLQADAHEALGQKDAAASALESVVKTFPNPRLQQRIDALRK
;
A
#
# COMPACT_ATOMS: atom_id res chain seq x y z
N MET A 1 5.86 -17.39 -14.27
CA MET A 1 6.83 -16.29 -14.10
C MET A 1 6.13 -14.99 -13.64
N GLY A 2 5.00 -14.60 -14.22
CA GLY A 2 4.30 -13.35 -13.85
C GLY A 2 3.98 -13.19 -12.36
N ALA A 3 3.56 -14.28 -11.67
CA ALA A 3 3.28 -14.26 -10.24
C ALA A 3 4.49 -13.92 -9.34
N LEU A 4 5.72 -14.09 -9.84
CA LEU A 4 6.95 -13.76 -9.13
C LEU A 4 7.45 -12.32 -9.42
N HIS A 5 6.81 -11.61 -10.35
CA HIS A 5 7.23 -10.28 -10.74
C HIS A 5 7.37 -9.32 -9.56
N PRO A 6 6.41 -9.21 -8.62
CA PRO A 6 6.54 -8.31 -7.48
C PRO A 6 7.78 -8.60 -6.62
N GLN A 7 8.12 -9.88 -6.41
CA GLN A 7 9.30 -10.26 -5.62
C GLN A 7 10.59 -9.89 -6.33
N VAL A 8 10.68 -10.20 -7.63
CA VAL A 8 11.89 -9.96 -8.43
C VAL A 8 12.20 -8.48 -8.56
N VAL A 9 11.19 -7.63 -8.79
CA VAL A 9 11.42 -6.17 -8.90
C VAL A 9 11.97 -5.58 -7.61
N HIS A 10 11.55 -6.05 -6.43
CA HIS A 10 12.10 -5.56 -5.16
C HIS A 10 13.60 -5.85 -5.03
N PHE A 11 14.05 -7.02 -5.48
CA PHE A 11 15.50 -7.31 -5.54
C PHE A 11 16.23 -6.35 -6.46
N THR A 12 15.72 -6.12 -7.67
CA THR A 12 16.33 -5.21 -8.63
C THR A 12 16.45 -3.79 -8.07
N ILE A 13 15.39 -3.29 -7.45
CA ILE A 13 15.35 -1.95 -6.83
C ILE A 13 16.43 -1.81 -5.75
N VAL A 14 16.46 -2.76 -4.80
CA VAL A 14 17.41 -2.70 -3.67
C VAL A 14 18.85 -2.83 -4.17
N LEU A 15 19.13 -3.78 -5.05
CA LEU A 15 20.47 -4.00 -5.60
C LEU A 15 20.98 -2.76 -6.35
N ALA A 16 20.12 -2.11 -7.16
CA ALA A 16 20.47 -0.91 -7.90
C ALA A 16 20.77 0.26 -6.94
N ILE A 17 19.84 0.60 -6.04
CA ILE A 17 19.98 1.76 -5.14
C ILE A 17 21.18 1.60 -4.21
N VAL A 18 21.31 0.45 -3.53
CA VAL A 18 22.43 0.21 -2.61
C VAL A 18 23.74 0.10 -3.35
N GLY A 19 23.74 -0.53 -4.54
CA GLY A 19 24.91 -0.63 -5.40
C GLY A 19 25.45 0.75 -5.83
N VAL A 20 24.56 1.64 -6.30
CA VAL A 20 24.91 3.02 -6.68
C VAL A 20 25.38 3.82 -5.47
N ALA A 21 24.70 3.73 -4.32
CA ALA A 21 25.12 4.40 -3.10
C ALA A 21 26.55 3.98 -2.68
N LEU A 22 26.83 2.68 -2.70
CA LEU A 22 28.17 2.18 -2.39
C LEU A 22 29.19 2.58 -3.46
N ARG A 23 28.81 2.69 -4.74
CA ARG A 23 29.69 3.20 -5.78
C ARG A 23 30.06 4.65 -5.52
N LEU A 24 29.12 5.51 -5.15
CA LEU A 24 29.39 6.89 -4.75
C LEU A 24 30.32 6.95 -3.53
N VAL A 25 30.04 6.18 -2.49
CA VAL A 25 30.88 6.09 -1.28
C VAL A 25 32.32 5.64 -1.63
N SER A 26 32.45 4.68 -2.54
CA SER A 26 33.78 4.16 -2.95
C SER A 26 34.68 5.22 -3.60
N LEU A 27 34.09 6.23 -4.23
CA LEU A 27 34.83 7.36 -4.81
C LEU A 27 35.47 8.26 -3.76
N LEU A 28 35.02 8.21 -2.50
CA LEU A 28 35.64 8.89 -1.37
C LEU A 28 36.93 8.18 -0.85
N GLY A 29 37.20 6.97 -1.38
CA GLY A 29 38.38 6.18 -1.05
C GLY A 29 38.27 5.33 0.21
N LYS A 30 37.20 5.47 0.99
CA LYS A 30 36.90 4.68 2.21
C LYS A 30 35.38 4.50 2.36
N PRO A 31 34.92 3.39 2.93
CA PRO A 31 35.65 2.20 3.39
C PRO A 31 36.07 1.27 2.24
N ALA A 32 37.13 0.47 2.45
CA ALA A 32 37.71 -0.37 1.38
C ALA A 32 36.74 -1.40 0.80
N PHE A 33 35.74 -1.87 1.56
CA PHE A 33 34.74 -2.81 1.09
C PHE A 33 33.74 -2.19 0.11
N ALA A 34 33.58 -0.86 0.07
CA ALA A 34 32.54 -0.20 -0.71
C ALA A 34 32.67 -0.46 -2.22
N SER A 35 33.91 -0.44 -2.76
CA SER A 35 34.11 -0.66 -4.19
C SER A 35 33.78 -2.08 -4.65
N PRO A 36 34.31 -3.16 -4.04
CA PRO A 36 33.94 -4.52 -4.44
C PRO A 36 32.45 -4.84 -4.18
N ALA A 37 31.87 -4.33 -3.09
CA ALA A 37 30.45 -4.50 -2.82
C ALA A 37 29.58 -3.82 -3.88
N ALA A 38 29.90 -2.56 -4.26
CA ALA A 38 29.22 -1.83 -5.33
C ALA A 38 29.23 -2.63 -6.65
N THR A 39 30.42 -3.09 -7.08
CA THR A 39 30.53 -3.89 -8.29
C THR A 39 29.64 -5.13 -8.24
N THR A 40 29.68 -5.89 -7.15
CA THR A 40 28.88 -7.12 -6.99
C THR A 40 27.40 -6.78 -7.08
N LEU A 41 26.91 -5.79 -6.34
CA LEU A 41 25.49 -5.43 -6.31
C LEU A 41 25.00 -4.90 -7.66
N LEU A 42 25.79 -4.07 -8.35
CA LEU A 42 25.43 -3.52 -9.65
C LEU A 42 25.41 -4.58 -10.75
N LEU A 43 26.32 -5.55 -10.73
CA LEU A 43 26.25 -6.69 -11.62
C LEU A 43 25.03 -7.57 -11.36
N LEU A 44 24.71 -7.82 -10.10
CA LEU A 44 23.49 -8.55 -9.73
C LEU A 44 22.24 -7.76 -10.11
N ALA A 45 22.23 -6.42 -9.98
CA ALA A 45 21.13 -5.59 -10.43
C ALA A 45 20.92 -5.67 -11.95
N ALA A 46 21.99 -5.67 -12.74
CA ALA A 46 21.93 -5.84 -14.18
C ALA A 46 21.33 -7.20 -14.60
N VAL A 47 21.71 -8.29 -13.94
CA VAL A 47 21.15 -9.61 -14.19
C VAL A 47 19.69 -9.67 -13.74
N SER A 48 19.39 -9.16 -12.54
CA SER A 48 18.04 -9.14 -11.97
C SER A 48 17.07 -8.32 -12.83
N SER A 49 17.52 -7.22 -13.46
CA SER A 49 16.67 -6.39 -14.33
C SER A 49 16.15 -7.18 -15.55
N VAL A 50 16.96 -8.07 -16.12
CA VAL A 50 16.53 -8.96 -17.21
C VAL A 50 15.40 -9.90 -16.76
N VAL A 51 15.53 -10.45 -15.54
CA VAL A 51 14.49 -11.32 -14.97
C VAL A 51 13.23 -10.51 -14.64
N SER A 52 13.39 -9.26 -14.15
CA SER A 52 12.28 -8.35 -13.85
C SER A 52 11.45 -8.05 -15.10
N VAL A 53 12.06 -7.63 -16.20
CA VAL A 53 11.35 -7.35 -17.46
C VAL A 53 10.65 -8.60 -17.99
N ARG A 54 11.34 -9.74 -18.06
CA ARG A 54 10.72 -11.00 -18.51
C ARG A 54 9.54 -11.46 -17.67
N SER A 55 9.62 -11.27 -16.34
CA SER A 55 8.52 -11.60 -15.45
C SER A 55 7.37 -10.60 -15.57
N GLY A 56 7.65 -9.32 -15.84
CA GLY A 56 6.67 -8.28 -16.12
C GLY A 56 5.87 -8.56 -17.39
N THR A 57 6.56 -8.82 -18.49
CA THR A 57 5.90 -9.21 -19.77
C THR A 57 5.00 -10.44 -19.59
N ALA A 58 5.42 -11.42 -18.78
CA ALA A 58 4.58 -12.59 -18.48
C ALA A 58 3.37 -12.26 -17.58
N ALA A 59 3.37 -11.11 -16.89
CA ALA A 59 2.29 -10.63 -16.04
C ALA A 59 1.27 -9.72 -16.78
N HIS A 60 1.60 -9.23 -17.96
CA HIS A 60 0.85 -8.22 -18.73
C HIS A 60 -0.61 -8.59 -18.99
N GLY A 61 -0.86 -9.78 -19.54
CA GLY A 61 -2.15 -10.15 -20.10
C GLY A 61 -3.35 -10.00 -19.14
N PRO A 62 -3.28 -10.44 -17.88
CA PRO A 62 -4.37 -10.25 -16.93
C PRO A 62 -4.64 -8.78 -16.60
N VAL A 63 -3.59 -7.96 -16.47
CA VAL A 63 -3.68 -6.55 -16.07
C VAL A 63 -4.20 -5.68 -17.22
N GLU A 64 -3.72 -5.91 -18.43
CA GLU A 64 -4.08 -5.17 -19.64
C GLU A 64 -5.58 -5.28 -19.99
N ARG A 65 -6.25 -6.36 -19.55
CA ARG A 65 -7.69 -6.57 -19.76
C ARG A 65 -8.57 -5.73 -18.84
N ALA A 66 -8.03 -5.14 -17.78
CA ALA A 66 -8.80 -4.23 -16.94
C ALA A 66 -9.14 -2.97 -17.75
N PRO A 67 -10.43 -2.51 -17.74
CA PRO A 67 -10.82 -1.33 -18.50
C PRO A 67 -9.98 -0.11 -18.13
N GLY A 68 -9.37 0.52 -19.13
CA GLY A 68 -8.52 1.71 -18.97
C GLY A 68 -7.07 1.44 -18.56
N ALA A 69 -6.69 0.21 -18.21
CA ALA A 69 -5.35 -0.09 -17.72
C ALA A 69 -4.26 -0.13 -18.81
N ARG A 70 -4.62 -0.37 -20.07
CA ARG A 70 -3.66 -0.59 -21.16
C ARG A 70 -2.62 0.51 -21.32
N PRO A 71 -2.96 1.81 -21.33
CA PRO A 71 -1.95 2.87 -21.42
C PRO A 71 -0.95 2.84 -20.26
N ALA A 72 -1.43 2.66 -19.02
CA ALA A 72 -0.57 2.58 -17.83
C ALA A 72 0.34 1.34 -17.85
N VAL A 73 -0.15 0.19 -18.38
CA VAL A 73 0.66 -1.01 -18.57
C VAL A 73 1.81 -0.74 -19.55
N MET A 74 1.52 -0.09 -20.68
CA MET A 74 2.55 0.24 -21.69
C MET A 74 3.60 1.22 -21.14
N GLU A 75 3.18 2.21 -20.36
CA GLU A 75 4.09 3.18 -19.75
C GLU A 75 4.99 2.51 -18.69
N HIS A 76 4.43 1.66 -17.85
CA HIS A 76 5.22 0.86 -16.90
C HIS A 76 6.23 -0.05 -17.62
N GLU A 77 5.83 -0.71 -18.71
CA GLU A 77 6.73 -1.55 -19.52
C GLU A 77 7.88 -0.74 -20.09
N GLU A 78 7.60 0.42 -20.70
CA GLU A 78 8.62 1.31 -21.26
C GLU A 78 9.65 1.74 -20.21
N TRP A 79 9.22 2.12 -19.02
CA TRP A 79 10.14 2.46 -17.93
C TRP A 79 10.90 1.24 -17.40
N GLY A 80 10.27 0.06 -17.41
CA GLY A 80 10.93 -1.21 -17.10
C GLY A 80 12.08 -1.52 -18.06
N GLU A 81 11.86 -1.37 -19.37
CA GLU A 81 12.86 -1.57 -20.42
C GLU A 81 13.98 -0.54 -20.37
N ARG A 82 13.66 0.74 -20.10
CA ARG A 82 14.65 1.81 -19.87
C ARG A 82 15.51 1.48 -18.65
N THR A 83 14.90 0.99 -17.56
CA THR A 83 15.61 0.56 -16.36
C THR A 83 16.56 -0.59 -16.65
N GLN A 84 16.10 -1.61 -17.37
CA GLN A 84 16.95 -2.73 -17.79
C GLN A 84 18.14 -2.25 -18.62
N THR A 85 17.91 -1.41 -19.62
CA THR A 85 18.95 -0.88 -20.49
C THR A 85 19.99 -0.09 -19.70
N ALA A 86 19.54 0.80 -18.81
CA ALA A 86 20.43 1.58 -17.95
C ALA A 86 21.27 0.70 -17.02
N LEU A 87 20.66 -0.32 -16.37
CA LEU A 87 21.39 -1.23 -15.49
C LEU A 87 22.36 -2.14 -16.25
N LEU A 88 22.04 -2.55 -17.48
CA LEU A 88 22.98 -3.28 -18.32
C LEU A 88 24.19 -2.42 -18.73
N ILE A 89 23.98 -1.14 -19.02
CA ILE A 89 25.08 -0.18 -19.28
C ILE A 89 25.94 -0.03 -18.02
N VAL A 90 25.34 0.15 -16.85
CA VAL A 90 26.09 0.21 -15.58
C VAL A 90 26.87 -1.06 -15.35
N GLY A 91 26.27 -2.23 -15.57
CA GLY A 91 26.95 -3.54 -15.46
C GLY A 91 28.14 -3.65 -16.40
N ALA A 92 28.01 -3.20 -17.64
CA ALA A 92 29.11 -3.19 -18.60
C ALA A 92 30.27 -2.28 -18.16
N ILE A 93 29.96 -1.09 -17.62
CA ILE A 93 30.97 -0.18 -17.06
C ILE A 93 31.65 -0.80 -15.83
N GLU A 94 30.92 -1.51 -14.98
CA GLU A 94 31.48 -2.22 -13.82
C GLU A 94 32.43 -3.34 -14.24
N ILE A 95 32.07 -4.11 -15.28
CA ILE A 95 32.96 -5.14 -15.87
C ILE A 95 34.24 -4.48 -16.41
N LEU A 96 34.13 -3.34 -17.11
CA LEU A 96 35.30 -2.57 -17.58
C LEU A 96 36.17 -2.15 -16.39
N GLY A 97 35.55 -1.70 -15.27
CA GLY A 97 36.25 -1.36 -14.04
C GLY A 97 37.05 -2.54 -13.45
N LEU A 98 36.45 -3.76 -13.47
CA LEU A 98 37.14 -4.98 -13.06
C LEU A 98 38.35 -5.30 -13.94
N VAL A 99 38.21 -5.19 -15.27
CA VAL A 99 39.31 -5.40 -16.22
C VAL A 99 40.41 -4.38 -15.99
N MET A 100 40.02 -3.13 -15.76
CA MET A 100 40.94 -2.00 -15.57
C MET A 100 41.40 -1.79 -14.12
N ARG A 101 41.17 -2.75 -13.21
CA ARG A 101 41.43 -2.57 -11.76
C ARG A 101 42.85 -2.16 -11.38
N ARG A 102 43.84 -2.46 -12.26
CA ARG A 102 45.27 -2.05 -12.09
C ARG A 102 45.63 -0.78 -12.84
N SER A 103 44.71 -0.21 -13.61
CA SER A 103 44.97 1.01 -14.41
C SER A 103 44.75 2.26 -13.55
N PRO A 104 45.56 3.32 -13.74
CA PRO A 104 45.30 4.60 -13.09
C PRO A 104 43.96 5.22 -13.51
N LYS A 105 43.35 4.76 -14.59
CA LYS A 105 42.05 5.24 -15.10
C LYS A 105 40.85 4.57 -14.43
N VAL A 106 41.04 3.57 -13.54
CA VAL A 106 39.93 2.85 -12.91
C VAL A 106 38.97 3.77 -12.14
N ARG A 107 39.52 4.85 -11.53
CA ARG A 107 38.66 5.82 -10.83
C ARG A 107 37.73 6.57 -11.79
N LEU A 108 38.17 6.90 -12.98
CA LEU A 108 37.34 7.51 -14.03
C LEU A 108 36.20 6.57 -14.43
N VAL A 109 36.51 5.28 -14.64
CA VAL A 109 35.49 4.25 -14.95
C VAL A 109 34.46 4.14 -13.84
N HIS A 110 34.88 4.11 -12.56
CA HIS A 110 33.96 4.09 -11.43
C HIS A 110 33.14 5.38 -11.33
N SER A 111 33.67 6.54 -11.69
CA SER A 111 32.91 7.79 -11.76
C SER A 111 31.84 7.74 -12.85
N LEU A 112 32.17 7.19 -14.03
CA LEU A 112 31.20 6.96 -15.10
C LEU A 112 30.11 5.99 -14.66
N ALA A 113 30.46 4.89 -13.95
CA ALA A 113 29.50 3.96 -13.38
C ALA A 113 28.57 4.65 -12.36
N ALA A 114 29.09 5.56 -11.55
CA ALA A 114 28.28 6.33 -10.59
C ALA A 114 27.27 7.24 -11.30
N VAL A 115 27.70 7.98 -12.34
CA VAL A 115 26.81 8.87 -13.11
C VAL A 115 25.73 8.06 -13.85
N ALA A 116 26.13 7.00 -14.56
CA ALA A 116 25.18 6.10 -15.22
C ALA A 116 24.24 5.40 -14.20
N GLY A 117 24.76 5.07 -13.02
CA GLY A 117 24.01 4.51 -11.93
C GLY A 117 22.93 5.45 -11.39
N LEU A 118 23.24 6.74 -11.24
CA LEU A 118 22.24 7.74 -10.84
C LEU A 118 21.11 7.86 -11.87
N ALA A 119 21.44 7.84 -13.17
CA ALA A 119 20.41 7.81 -14.21
C ALA A 119 19.57 6.52 -14.14
N ALA A 120 20.20 5.37 -13.88
CA ALA A 120 19.49 4.11 -13.68
C ALA A 120 18.53 4.15 -12.46
N VAL A 121 18.93 4.80 -11.36
CA VAL A 121 18.06 4.97 -10.18
C VAL A 121 16.82 5.82 -10.50
N VAL A 122 16.95 6.85 -11.36
CA VAL A 122 15.78 7.60 -11.85
C VAL A 122 14.82 6.68 -12.62
N CYS A 123 15.34 5.87 -13.55
CA CYS A 123 14.52 4.92 -14.29
C CYS A 123 13.85 3.89 -13.35
N VAL A 124 14.56 3.43 -12.32
CA VAL A 124 14.03 2.53 -11.28
C VAL A 124 12.84 3.18 -10.53
N TYR A 125 12.98 4.48 -10.19
CA TYR A 125 11.94 5.24 -9.51
C TYR A 125 10.68 5.34 -10.39
N GLU A 126 10.82 5.78 -11.64
CA GLU A 126 9.72 5.92 -12.59
C GLU A 126 9.02 4.57 -12.85
N ALA A 127 9.78 3.51 -13.06
CA ALA A 127 9.22 2.17 -13.21
C ALA A 127 8.45 1.72 -11.95
N GLY A 128 8.93 2.09 -10.76
CA GLY A 128 8.26 1.81 -9.49
C GLY A 128 6.96 2.59 -9.32
N GLU A 129 6.93 3.88 -9.69
CA GLU A 129 5.76 4.75 -9.63
C GLU A 129 4.63 4.23 -10.54
N HIS A 130 4.95 3.99 -11.82
CA HIS A 130 3.98 3.45 -12.78
C HIS A 130 3.53 2.03 -12.43
N GLY A 131 4.42 1.21 -11.84
CA GLY A 131 4.02 -0.10 -11.30
C GLY A 131 3.07 0.00 -10.12
N GLY A 132 3.27 1.00 -9.25
CA GLY A 132 2.37 1.33 -8.16
C GLY A 132 0.98 1.72 -8.66
N GLU A 133 0.90 2.56 -9.70
CA GLU A 133 -0.36 2.95 -10.33
C GLU A 133 -1.16 1.72 -10.80
N LEU A 134 -0.52 0.76 -11.45
CA LEU A 134 -1.17 -0.47 -11.89
C LEU A 134 -1.75 -1.29 -10.73
N VAL A 135 -1.05 -1.34 -9.61
CA VAL A 135 -1.50 -2.09 -8.42
C VAL A 135 -2.64 -1.36 -7.71
N TYR A 136 -2.51 -0.06 -7.49
CA TYR A 136 -3.46 0.73 -6.68
C TYR A 136 -4.64 1.24 -7.50
N GLY A 137 -4.41 1.70 -8.72
CA GLY A 137 -5.45 2.27 -9.58
C GLY A 137 -6.22 1.23 -10.39
N TYR A 138 -5.56 0.19 -10.86
CA TYR A 138 -6.13 -0.81 -11.76
C TYR A 138 -6.22 -2.22 -11.18
N ALA A 139 -5.88 -2.39 -9.91
CA ALA A 139 -5.91 -3.69 -9.25
C ALA A 139 -5.08 -4.79 -9.92
N GLY A 140 -4.01 -4.41 -10.62
CA GLY A 140 -3.15 -5.33 -11.37
C GLY A 140 -2.61 -6.50 -10.54
N GLY A 141 -2.42 -6.29 -9.23
CA GLY A 141 -2.00 -7.33 -8.30
C GLY A 141 -2.98 -8.49 -8.16
N VAL A 142 -4.27 -8.26 -8.32
CA VAL A 142 -5.32 -9.31 -8.23
C VAL A 142 -5.21 -10.29 -9.40
N GLY A 143 -5.04 -9.79 -10.63
CA GLY A 143 -4.90 -10.64 -11.81
C GLY A 143 -3.61 -11.48 -11.81
N ILE A 144 -2.57 -11.00 -11.14
CA ILE A 144 -1.26 -11.68 -11.07
C ILE A 144 -1.19 -12.71 -9.95
N ARG A 145 -1.80 -12.42 -8.77
CA ARG A 145 -1.57 -13.19 -7.54
C ARG A 145 -2.37 -14.48 -7.45
N SER A 146 -3.68 -14.42 -7.59
CA SER A 146 -4.47 -15.58 -7.17
C SER A 146 -5.65 -15.93 -8.07
N GLY A 147 -6.25 -14.95 -8.76
CA GLY A 147 -7.56 -15.13 -9.37
C GLY A 147 -8.66 -15.52 -8.37
N ASN A 148 -8.39 -15.44 -7.07
CA ASN A 148 -9.32 -15.84 -6.02
C ASN A 148 -10.44 -14.80 -5.90
N THR A 149 -11.69 -15.25 -5.97
CA THR A 149 -12.87 -14.39 -5.82
C THR A 149 -12.87 -13.58 -4.53
N LYS A 150 -12.31 -14.12 -3.44
CA LYS A 150 -12.16 -13.39 -2.16
C LYS A 150 -11.26 -12.18 -2.27
N ASP A 151 -10.23 -12.21 -3.10
CA ASP A 151 -9.37 -11.03 -3.31
C ASP A 151 -10.12 -9.95 -4.10
N VAL A 152 -10.97 -10.34 -5.05
CA VAL A 152 -11.85 -9.41 -5.77
C VAL A 152 -12.89 -8.80 -4.83
N GLU A 153 -13.48 -9.59 -3.92
CA GLU A 153 -14.43 -9.09 -2.92
C GLU A 153 -13.80 -8.08 -1.98
N ARG A 154 -12.57 -8.35 -1.49
CA ARG A 154 -11.82 -7.41 -0.66
C ARG A 154 -11.52 -6.11 -1.37
N LEU A 155 -11.14 -6.19 -2.65
CA LEU A 155 -10.87 -5.00 -3.47
C LEU A 155 -12.13 -4.16 -3.67
N LEU A 156 -13.26 -4.82 -3.95
CA LEU A 156 -14.55 -4.14 -4.08
C LEU A 156 -14.94 -3.44 -2.78
N LEU A 157 -14.77 -4.10 -1.63
CA LEU A 157 -15.05 -3.50 -0.33
C LEU A 157 -14.12 -2.30 -0.05
N ALA A 158 -12.82 -2.43 -0.35
CA ALA A 158 -11.88 -1.33 -0.24
C ALA A 158 -12.27 -0.16 -1.16
N GLY A 159 -12.74 -0.43 -2.38
CA GLY A 159 -13.26 0.57 -3.31
C GLY A 159 -14.44 1.35 -2.73
N TYR A 160 -15.46 0.66 -2.20
CA TYR A 160 -16.59 1.31 -1.51
C TYR A 160 -16.12 2.18 -0.35
N TYR A 161 -15.23 1.67 0.49
CA TYR A 161 -14.73 2.37 1.67
C TYR A 161 -14.00 3.67 1.28
N HIS A 162 -13.01 3.57 0.40
CA HIS A 162 -12.20 4.73 0.02
C HIS A 162 -13.02 5.78 -0.75
N GLN A 163 -13.93 5.35 -1.63
CA GLN A 163 -14.80 6.29 -2.33
C GLN A 163 -15.77 6.97 -1.36
N ALA A 164 -16.36 6.25 -0.41
CA ALA A 164 -17.23 6.85 0.61
C ALA A 164 -16.50 7.89 1.45
N LEU A 165 -15.24 7.62 1.85
CA LEU A 165 -14.43 8.59 2.56
C LEU A 165 -14.12 9.83 1.72
N ALA A 166 -13.84 9.66 0.42
CA ALA A 166 -13.60 10.76 -0.50
C ALA A 166 -14.86 11.63 -0.65
N GLU A 167 -16.06 11.01 -0.81
CA GLU A 167 -17.33 11.72 -0.87
C GLU A 167 -17.62 12.52 0.42
N ARG A 168 -17.40 11.88 1.58
CA ARG A 168 -17.55 12.54 2.89
C ARG A 168 -16.62 13.74 3.03
N SER A 169 -15.35 13.58 2.65
CA SER A 169 -14.34 14.66 2.69
C SER A 169 -14.67 15.81 1.76
N ALA A 170 -15.37 15.54 0.66
CA ALA A 170 -15.84 16.54 -0.29
C ALA A 170 -17.20 17.18 0.11
N GLY A 171 -17.73 16.88 1.31
CA GLY A 171 -18.99 17.38 1.81
C GLY A 171 -20.24 16.75 1.17
N ARG A 172 -20.09 15.64 0.45
CA ARG A 172 -21.19 14.93 -0.21
C ARG A 172 -21.66 13.75 0.64
N ALA A 173 -22.22 14.07 1.80
CA ALA A 173 -22.63 13.11 2.83
C ALA A 173 -23.63 12.06 2.31
N ASP A 174 -24.62 12.46 1.50
CA ASP A 174 -25.60 11.52 0.94
C ASP A 174 -24.94 10.48 0.00
N GLN A 175 -23.92 10.87 -0.76
CA GLN A 175 -23.17 9.97 -1.63
C GLN A 175 -22.32 9.00 -0.81
N ALA A 176 -21.65 9.49 0.24
CA ALA A 176 -20.93 8.64 1.18
C ALA A 176 -21.86 7.61 1.83
N ALA A 177 -23.03 8.04 2.30
CA ALA A 177 -24.03 7.17 2.91
C ALA A 177 -24.56 6.10 1.93
N ALA A 178 -24.78 6.47 0.67
CA ALA A 178 -25.19 5.52 -0.37
C ALA A 178 -24.15 4.43 -0.61
N LEU A 179 -22.86 4.79 -0.62
CA LEU A 179 -21.76 3.84 -0.80
C LEU A 179 -21.61 2.88 0.39
N PHE A 180 -21.71 3.37 1.64
CA PHE A 180 -21.70 2.49 2.82
C PHE A 180 -22.90 1.56 2.87
N SER A 181 -24.09 2.02 2.49
CA SER A 181 -25.28 1.16 2.38
C SER A 181 -25.13 0.11 1.28
N ALA A 182 -24.52 0.48 0.12
CA ALA A 182 -24.23 -0.48 -0.95
C ALA A 182 -23.21 -1.54 -0.51
N ALA A 183 -22.19 -1.14 0.24
CA ALA A 183 -21.23 -2.08 0.85
C ALA A 183 -21.94 -3.05 1.83
N ALA A 184 -22.80 -2.54 2.73
CA ALA A 184 -23.53 -3.37 3.67
C ALA A 184 -24.53 -4.33 2.99
N ALA A 185 -25.16 -3.90 1.89
CA ALA A 185 -26.02 -4.78 1.08
C ALA A 185 -25.20 -5.89 0.40
N ARG A 186 -23.97 -5.62 -0.03
CA ARG A 186 -23.09 -6.60 -0.70
C ARG A 186 -22.43 -7.57 0.29
N PHE A 187 -22.16 -7.11 1.53
CA PHE A 187 -21.50 -7.87 2.60
C PHE A 187 -22.34 -7.88 3.88
N PRO A 188 -23.57 -8.45 3.86
CA PRO A 188 -24.54 -8.28 4.94
C PRO A 188 -24.15 -9.00 6.24
N THR A 189 -23.27 -9.98 6.18
CA THR A 189 -22.80 -10.77 7.33
C THR A 189 -21.48 -10.29 7.91
N ASP A 190 -20.83 -9.31 7.27
CA ASP A 190 -19.57 -8.77 7.74
C ASP A 190 -19.82 -7.72 8.84
N PRO A 191 -19.40 -7.98 10.10
CA PRO A 191 -19.70 -7.08 11.20
C PRO A 191 -18.95 -5.74 11.09
N GLU A 192 -17.76 -5.68 10.47
CA GLU A 192 -17.03 -4.42 10.26
C GLU A 192 -17.78 -3.54 9.26
N VAL A 193 -18.26 -4.11 8.17
CA VAL A 193 -19.06 -3.39 7.17
C VAL A 193 -20.37 -2.87 7.77
N ARG A 194 -21.03 -3.68 8.60
CA ARG A 194 -22.24 -3.25 9.31
C ARG A 194 -21.98 -2.13 10.30
N MET A 195 -20.82 -2.11 10.95
CA MET A 195 -20.42 -0.99 11.81
C MET A 195 -20.12 0.29 11.00
N LEU A 196 -19.51 0.18 9.82
CA LEU A 196 -19.32 1.32 8.91
C LEU A 196 -20.65 1.91 8.45
N GLU A 197 -21.65 1.08 8.14
CA GLU A 197 -23.01 1.53 7.81
C GLU A 197 -23.64 2.29 9.00
N ALA A 198 -23.54 1.74 10.21
CA ALA A 198 -24.04 2.41 11.42
C ALA A 198 -23.34 3.73 11.71
N GLU A 199 -22.01 3.77 11.53
CA GLU A 199 -21.23 5.03 11.60
C GLU A 199 -21.72 6.05 10.58
N SER A 200 -22.01 5.62 9.36
CA SER A 200 -22.51 6.48 8.29
C SER A 200 -23.93 6.99 8.58
N MET A 201 -24.79 6.17 9.21
CA MET A 201 -26.09 6.66 9.70
C MET A 201 -25.94 7.82 10.68
N LEU A 202 -24.95 7.73 11.57
CA LEU A 202 -24.69 8.78 12.56
C LEU A 202 -24.07 10.02 11.90
N ARG A 203 -23.01 9.85 11.10
CA ARG A 203 -22.17 10.96 10.63
C ARG A 203 -22.65 11.61 9.33
N ASP A 204 -23.23 10.80 8.42
CA ASP A 204 -23.58 11.28 7.08
C ASP A 204 -25.08 11.56 6.93
N ARG A 205 -25.93 10.94 7.78
CA ARG A 205 -27.40 11.08 7.73
C ARG A 205 -28.01 11.74 8.97
N ASP A 206 -27.19 12.12 9.94
CA ASP A 206 -27.64 12.68 11.23
C ASP A 206 -28.77 11.85 11.86
N ASN A 207 -28.64 10.51 11.81
CA ASN A 207 -29.60 9.55 12.32
C ASN A 207 -29.02 8.70 13.45
N PRO A 208 -28.83 9.26 14.66
CA PRO A 208 -28.23 8.55 15.77
C PRO A 208 -29.08 7.38 16.28
N GLN A 209 -30.42 7.48 16.24
CA GLN A 209 -31.28 6.38 16.63
C GLN A 209 -31.15 5.19 15.66
N GLY A 210 -31.14 5.46 14.35
CA GLY A 210 -30.92 4.41 13.35
C GLY A 210 -29.57 3.72 13.51
N ALA A 211 -28.53 4.48 13.88
CA ALA A 211 -27.19 3.93 14.16
C ALA A 211 -27.24 2.98 15.39
N LEU A 212 -27.91 3.36 16.49
CA LEU A 212 -28.06 2.49 17.65
C LEU A 212 -28.80 1.20 17.31
N ASP A 213 -29.91 1.30 16.57
CA ASP A 213 -30.71 0.14 16.14
C ASP A 213 -29.91 -0.81 15.24
N ALA A 214 -29.06 -0.26 14.38
CA ALA A 214 -28.15 -1.03 13.53
C ALA A 214 -27.06 -1.73 14.36
N LEU A 215 -26.39 -0.99 15.27
CA LEU A 215 -25.33 -1.52 16.13
C LEU A 215 -25.83 -2.65 17.08
N ALA A 216 -27.09 -2.57 17.52
CA ALA A 216 -27.68 -3.59 18.37
C ALA A 216 -27.85 -4.96 17.66
N LYS A 217 -27.91 -4.96 16.32
CA LYS A 217 -28.09 -6.17 15.49
C LYS A 217 -26.79 -6.79 15.01
N ILE A 218 -25.63 -6.26 15.43
CA ILE A 218 -24.33 -6.75 14.99
C ILE A 218 -23.80 -7.78 15.99
N ASP A 219 -23.68 -9.02 15.55
CA ASP A 219 -23.00 -10.07 16.30
C ASP A 219 -21.49 -9.91 16.16
N LEU A 220 -20.81 -9.69 17.27
CA LEU A 220 -19.35 -9.56 17.28
C LEU A 220 -18.68 -10.92 17.51
N PRO A 221 -17.57 -11.20 16.81
CA PRO A 221 -16.76 -12.37 17.11
C PRO A 221 -16.30 -12.37 18.57
N PRO A 222 -16.43 -13.49 19.29
CA PRO A 222 -16.02 -13.58 20.70
C PRO A 222 -14.55 -13.16 20.90
N GLY A 223 -14.30 -12.32 21.91
CA GLY A 223 -12.95 -11.88 22.25
C GLY A 223 -12.34 -10.82 21.31
N ASN A 224 -13.04 -10.37 20.27
CA ASN A 224 -12.54 -9.30 19.41
C ASN A 224 -12.63 -7.94 20.12
N ARG A 225 -11.56 -7.62 20.84
CA ARG A 225 -11.42 -6.38 21.60
C ARG A 225 -11.58 -5.13 20.73
N PHE A 226 -10.99 -5.13 19.53
CA PHE A 226 -11.01 -3.98 18.63
C PHE A 226 -12.47 -3.62 18.24
N MET A 227 -13.21 -4.61 17.77
CA MET A 227 -14.61 -4.42 17.38
C MET A 227 -15.51 -4.06 18.56
N ALA A 228 -15.25 -4.63 19.75
CA ALA A 228 -15.98 -4.27 20.97
C ALA A 228 -15.78 -2.78 21.32
N PHE A 229 -14.55 -2.28 21.25
CA PHE A 229 -14.28 -0.85 21.47
C PHE A 229 -14.92 0.03 20.41
N GLN A 230 -14.83 -0.34 19.13
CA GLN A 230 -15.42 0.40 18.04
C GLN A 230 -16.94 0.53 18.21
N ARG A 231 -17.64 -0.61 18.48
CA ARG A 231 -19.08 -0.60 18.72
C ARG A 231 -19.46 0.27 19.91
N ALA A 232 -18.78 0.11 21.05
CA ALA A 232 -19.09 0.90 22.25
C ALA A 232 -18.86 2.39 22.04
N THR A 233 -17.83 2.76 21.28
CA THR A 233 -17.55 4.17 20.94
C THR A 233 -18.64 4.75 20.03
N LEU A 234 -19.07 4.02 19.00
CA LEU A 234 -20.15 4.45 18.11
C LEU A 234 -21.49 4.56 18.85
N GLN A 235 -21.79 3.62 19.78
CA GLN A 235 -22.96 3.71 20.64
C GLN A 235 -22.92 4.94 21.53
N ALA A 236 -21.77 5.23 22.13
CA ALA A 236 -21.60 6.42 22.96
C ALA A 236 -21.77 7.71 22.13
N ASP A 237 -21.15 7.78 20.95
CA ASP A 237 -21.28 8.92 20.04
C ASP A 237 -22.76 9.16 19.65
N ALA A 238 -23.51 8.09 19.35
CA ALA A 238 -24.92 8.17 19.00
C ALA A 238 -25.79 8.59 20.20
N HIS A 239 -25.52 8.07 21.41
CA HIS A 239 -26.21 8.52 22.61
C HIS A 239 -25.91 9.98 22.97
N GLU A 240 -24.66 10.42 22.80
CA GLU A 240 -24.30 11.85 22.99
C GLU A 240 -25.05 12.75 22.00
N ALA A 241 -25.16 12.35 20.74
CA ALA A 241 -25.92 13.10 19.73
C ALA A 241 -27.41 13.22 20.10
N LEU A 242 -27.95 12.25 20.85
CA LEU A 242 -29.31 12.29 21.40
C LEU A 242 -29.41 13.02 22.75
N GLY A 243 -28.32 13.56 23.28
CA GLY A 243 -28.27 14.19 24.60
C GLY A 243 -28.32 13.21 25.79
N GLN A 244 -28.17 11.91 25.55
CA GLN A 244 -28.30 10.81 26.52
C GLN A 244 -26.94 10.48 27.15
N LYS A 245 -26.34 11.42 27.91
CA LYS A 245 -24.99 11.28 28.49
C LYS A 245 -24.82 10.01 29.35
N ASP A 246 -25.80 9.67 30.16
CA ASP A 246 -25.73 8.47 31.01
C ASP A 246 -25.71 7.16 30.21
N ALA A 247 -26.47 7.08 29.12
CA ALA A 247 -26.45 5.95 28.23
C ALA A 247 -25.10 5.85 27.48
N ALA A 248 -24.56 6.98 27.05
CA ALA A 248 -23.21 7.05 26.43
C ALA A 248 -22.13 6.53 27.39
N ALA A 249 -22.11 7.00 28.63
CA ALA A 249 -21.19 6.49 29.65
C ALA A 249 -21.36 4.99 29.89
N SER A 250 -22.59 4.51 30.01
CA SER A 250 -22.89 3.09 30.23
C SER A 250 -22.43 2.18 29.07
N ALA A 251 -22.55 2.66 27.81
CA ALA A 251 -22.05 1.93 26.63
C ALA A 251 -20.53 1.74 26.72
N LEU A 252 -19.77 2.76 27.10
CA LEU A 252 -18.32 2.69 27.27
C LEU A 252 -17.92 1.85 28.49
N GLU A 253 -18.61 1.96 29.61
CA GLU A 253 -18.36 1.19 30.83
C GLU A 253 -18.47 -0.32 30.56
N SER A 254 -19.41 -0.75 29.75
CA SER A 254 -19.60 -2.16 29.39
C SER A 254 -18.34 -2.80 28.79
N VAL A 255 -17.60 -2.08 27.96
CA VAL A 255 -16.39 -2.59 27.31
C VAL A 255 -15.14 -2.37 28.16
N VAL A 256 -15.04 -1.24 28.89
CA VAL A 256 -13.90 -0.93 29.76
C VAL A 256 -13.83 -1.90 30.95
N LYS A 257 -14.96 -2.38 31.43
CA LYS A 257 -15.03 -3.40 32.49
C LYS A 257 -14.35 -4.71 32.06
N THR A 258 -14.46 -5.10 30.81
CA THR A 258 -13.82 -6.31 30.28
C THR A 258 -12.42 -6.05 29.76
N PHE A 259 -12.21 -4.90 29.15
CA PHE A 259 -10.95 -4.48 28.54
C PHE A 259 -10.57 -3.08 29.03
N PRO A 260 -9.79 -2.93 30.11
CA PRO A 260 -9.41 -1.63 30.66
C PRO A 260 -8.75 -0.72 29.63
N ASN A 261 -9.25 0.53 29.51
CA ASN A 261 -8.72 1.54 28.61
C ASN A 261 -8.77 2.92 29.28
N PRO A 262 -7.59 3.52 29.65
CA PRO A 262 -7.55 4.79 30.36
C PRO A 262 -8.20 5.97 29.61
N ARG A 263 -8.13 5.98 28.26
CA ARG A 263 -8.73 7.06 27.46
C ARG A 263 -10.26 7.01 27.51
N LEU A 264 -10.83 5.81 27.40
CA LEU A 264 -12.27 5.63 27.50
C LEU A 264 -12.75 5.90 28.93
N GLN A 265 -11.97 5.55 29.96
CA GLN A 265 -12.29 5.86 31.35
C GLN A 265 -12.39 7.38 31.54
N GLN A 266 -11.44 8.16 31.03
CA GLN A 266 -11.49 9.62 31.09
C GLN A 266 -12.75 10.18 30.40
N ARG A 267 -13.17 9.60 29.26
CA ARG A 267 -14.40 10.01 28.58
C ARG A 267 -15.65 9.67 29.42
N ILE A 268 -15.69 8.49 30.05
CA ILE A 268 -16.76 8.11 30.99
C ILE A 268 -16.86 9.12 32.12
N ASP A 269 -15.73 9.46 32.75
CA ASP A 269 -15.69 10.40 33.87
C ASP A 269 -16.15 11.81 33.46
N ALA A 270 -15.90 12.20 32.20
CA ALA A 270 -16.37 13.47 31.64
C ALA A 270 -17.89 13.46 31.37
N LEU A 271 -18.44 12.36 30.89
CA LEU A 271 -19.87 12.21 30.61
C LEU A 271 -20.72 12.17 31.89
N ARG A 272 -20.16 11.69 33.00
CA ARG A 272 -20.83 11.61 34.32
C ARG A 272 -20.84 12.92 35.11
N LYS A 273 -20.09 13.92 34.64
CA LYS A 273 -20.12 15.32 35.21
C LYS A 273 -21.19 16.15 34.56
#